data_d138c3f66a4dc0a0b784d777b4cce3de
#
_entry.id   d138c3f66a4dc0a0b784d777b4cce3de
#
_cell.length_a   1.000
_cell.length_b   1.000
_cell.length_c   1.000
_cell.angle_alpha   90.00
_cell.angle_beta   90.00
_cell.angle_gamma   90.00
#
_symmetry.space_group_name_H-M   'P 1'
#
loop_
_entity.id
_entity.type
_entity.pdbx_description
1 polymer ?
#
loop_
_entity_poly.entity_id
_entity_poly.type
_entity_poly.pdbx_seq_one_letter_code
_entity_poly.pdbx_strand_id
1 'polypeptide(L)'
;MTTQPDIIWNEQCLGIRIGEQVCTYLKKHNAEYQRLQRKILQLTEKYPVIETFMESKESISLTTEEHKAVHRYFQLESEKEMIEEQYHFYMGQAQMISYGAMLGKIKKAILGKDDGDT
;
A
#
# COMPACT_ATOMS: atom_id res chain seq x y z
N MET A 1 -24.13 4.77 4.88
CA MET A 1 -23.56 4.61 4.97
C MET A 1 -23.32 3.66 5.57
N THR A 2 -23.48 3.33 5.64
CA THR A 2 -23.51 2.50 6.23
C THR A 2 -23.02 1.30 5.74
N THR A 3 -22.64 1.10 4.73
CA THR A 3 -21.93 -0.01 4.16
C THR A 3 -20.60 -0.28 4.82
N GLN A 4 -20.15 0.64 5.60
CA GLN A 4 -18.87 0.54 6.28
C GLN A 4 -18.72 -0.72 7.13
N PRO A 5 -19.69 -1.08 7.99
CA PRO A 5 -19.54 -2.28 8.81
C PRO A 5 -19.40 -3.54 7.97
N ASP A 6 -20.14 -3.63 6.88
CA ASP A 6 -20.08 -4.79 6.02
C ASP A 6 -18.71 -4.96 5.38
N ILE A 7 -18.13 -3.83 4.97
CA ILE A 7 -16.81 -3.83 4.35
C ILE A 7 -15.75 -4.26 5.35
N ILE A 8 -15.88 -3.82 6.60
CA ILE A 8 -14.92 -4.15 7.65
C ILE A 8 -14.86 -5.65 7.90
N TRP A 9 -15.99 -6.31 7.81
CA TRP A 9 -16.05 -7.74 8.08
C TRP A 9 -15.56 -8.60 6.92
N ASN A 10 -15.30 -8.04 5.78
CA ASN A 10 -14.81 -8.76 4.61
C ASN A 10 -13.31 -8.51 4.48
N GLU A 11 -12.52 -9.54 4.78
CA GLU A 11 -11.07 -9.42 4.78
C GLU A 11 -10.50 -8.95 3.46
N GLN A 12 -11.03 -9.42 2.35
CA GLN A 12 -10.58 -9.00 1.03
C GLN A 12 -10.85 -7.52 0.79
N CYS A 13 -12.06 -7.10 1.12
CA CYS A 13 -12.43 -5.70 0.95
C CYS A 13 -11.60 -4.80 1.85
N LEU A 14 -11.36 -5.25 3.09
CA LEU A 14 -10.54 -4.48 4.01
C LEU A 14 -9.12 -4.34 3.49
N GLY A 15 -8.53 -5.41 3.00
CA GLY A 15 -7.18 -5.39 2.46
C GLY A 15 -7.07 -4.47 1.26
N ILE A 16 -8.03 -4.52 0.36
CA ILE A 16 -8.04 -3.66 -0.83
C ILE A 16 -8.16 -2.20 -0.42
N ARG A 17 -9.07 -1.91 0.52
CA ARG A 17 -9.24 -0.53 0.98
C ARG A 17 -7.99 0.01 1.64
N ILE A 18 -7.33 -0.79 2.46
CA ILE A 18 -6.09 -0.36 3.10
C ILE A 18 -5.03 -0.08 2.04
N GLY A 19 -4.90 -0.95 1.03
CA GLY A 19 -3.95 -0.75 -0.04
C GLY A 19 -4.19 0.54 -0.80
N GLU A 20 -5.46 0.81 -1.15
CA GLU A 20 -5.82 2.03 -1.84
C GLU A 20 -5.57 3.26 -0.98
N GLN A 21 -5.89 3.18 0.30
CA GLN A 21 -5.67 4.28 1.23
C GLN A 21 -4.18 4.58 1.39
N VAL A 22 -3.35 3.55 1.46
CA VAL A 22 -1.91 3.71 1.58
C VAL A 22 -1.36 4.43 0.36
N CYS A 23 -1.70 3.97 -0.84
CA CYS A 23 -1.22 4.60 -2.06
C CYS A 23 -1.66 6.05 -2.16
N THR A 24 -2.93 6.32 -1.85
CA THR A 24 -3.45 7.69 -1.90
C THR A 24 -2.73 8.59 -0.91
N TYR A 25 -2.53 8.10 0.31
CA TYR A 25 -1.85 8.84 1.34
C TYR A 25 -0.41 9.15 0.96
N LEU A 26 0.32 8.12 0.50
CA LEU A 26 1.72 8.26 0.15
C LEU A 26 1.93 9.24 -1.01
N LYS A 27 1.06 9.20 -1.99
CA LYS A 27 1.13 10.12 -3.12
C LYS A 27 0.99 11.57 -2.68
N LYS A 28 0.22 11.81 -1.63
CA LYS A 28 -0.03 13.17 -1.15
C LYS A 28 0.96 13.65 -0.11
N HIS A 29 1.46 12.74 0.73
CA HIS A 29 2.14 13.16 1.96
C HIS A 29 3.56 12.63 2.13
N ASN A 30 4.01 11.70 1.31
CA ASN A 30 5.34 11.12 1.48
C ASN A 30 6.27 11.61 0.39
N ALA A 31 7.24 12.45 0.77
CA ALA A 31 8.17 13.05 -0.19
C ALA A 31 9.04 12.01 -0.88
N GLU A 32 9.48 10.99 -0.14
CA GLU A 32 10.31 9.94 -0.72
C GLU A 32 9.53 9.12 -1.74
N TYR A 33 8.28 8.79 -1.42
CA TYR A 33 7.41 8.06 -2.34
C TYR A 33 7.18 8.86 -3.62
N GLN A 34 6.92 10.16 -3.47
CA GLN A 34 6.73 11.06 -4.61
C GLN A 34 8.00 11.13 -5.45
N ARG A 35 9.15 11.18 -4.81
CA ARG A 35 10.44 11.22 -5.50
C ARG A 35 10.66 9.95 -6.32
N LEU A 36 10.36 8.81 -5.73
CA LEU A 36 10.50 7.52 -6.42
C LEU A 36 9.56 7.43 -7.61
N GLN A 37 8.32 7.88 -7.44
CA GLN A 37 7.37 7.89 -8.56
C GLN A 37 7.85 8.76 -9.72
N ARG A 38 8.40 9.93 -9.41
CA ARG A 38 8.93 10.80 -10.44
C ARG A 38 10.11 10.16 -11.17
N LYS A 39 10.99 9.51 -10.43
CA LYS A 39 12.13 8.82 -11.04
C LYS A 39 11.69 7.68 -11.94
N ILE A 40 10.71 6.92 -11.50
CA ILE A 40 10.17 5.83 -12.31
C ILE A 40 9.56 6.38 -13.59
N LEU A 41 8.78 7.43 -13.48
CA LEU A 41 8.15 8.04 -14.65
C LEU A 41 9.19 8.56 -15.64
N GLN A 42 10.20 9.27 -15.14
CA GLN A 42 11.27 9.78 -15.99
C GLN A 42 12.00 8.65 -16.69
N LEU A 43 12.24 7.56 -15.98
CA LEU A 43 12.95 6.42 -16.55
C LEU A 43 12.14 5.73 -17.63
N THR A 44 10.84 5.53 -17.40
CA THR A 44 9.98 4.89 -18.40
C THR A 44 9.74 5.78 -19.59
N GLU A 45 9.77 7.10 -19.43
CA GLU A 45 9.67 8.02 -20.55
C GLU A 45 10.94 8.00 -21.40
N LYS A 46 12.10 7.91 -20.74
CA LYS A 46 13.37 7.86 -21.45
C LYS A 46 13.59 6.52 -22.16
N TYR A 47 13.12 5.44 -21.55
CA TYR A 47 13.30 4.09 -22.07
C TYR A 47 11.95 3.39 -22.19
N PRO A 48 11.20 3.69 -23.27
CA PRO A 48 9.87 3.06 -23.43
C PRO A 48 9.91 1.54 -23.51
N VAL A 49 11.08 0.96 -23.79
CA VAL A 49 11.24 -0.49 -23.83
C VAL A 49 10.92 -1.14 -22.49
N ILE A 50 10.98 -0.39 -21.39
CA ILE A 50 10.64 -0.92 -20.07
C ILE A 50 9.21 -1.43 -20.05
N GLU A 51 8.27 -0.64 -20.58
CA GLU A 51 6.87 -1.06 -20.64
C GLU A 51 6.68 -2.27 -21.54
N THR A 52 7.35 -2.26 -22.69
CA THR A 52 7.29 -3.38 -23.62
C THR A 52 7.82 -4.64 -22.95
N PHE A 53 8.93 -4.52 -22.23
CA PHE A 53 9.53 -5.64 -21.52
C PHE A 53 8.59 -6.21 -20.46
N MET A 54 7.91 -5.33 -19.72
CA MET A 54 7.01 -5.76 -18.65
C MET A 54 5.75 -6.43 -19.18
N GLU A 55 5.28 -6.02 -20.36
CA GLU A 55 4.05 -6.55 -20.93
C GLU A 55 4.27 -7.76 -21.82
N SER A 56 5.46 -7.92 -22.36
CA SER A 56 5.74 -8.98 -23.33
C SER A 56 5.90 -10.33 -22.62
N LYS A 57 5.39 -11.35 -23.27
CA LYS A 57 5.59 -12.74 -22.84
C LYS A 57 6.66 -13.43 -23.66
N GLU A 58 7.22 -12.73 -24.63
CA GLU A 58 8.24 -13.27 -25.52
C GLU A 58 9.61 -12.69 -25.18
N SER A 59 10.65 -13.32 -25.69
CA SER A 59 12.01 -12.79 -25.53
C SER A 59 12.15 -11.44 -26.18
N ILE A 60 12.81 -10.53 -25.51
CA ILE A 60 13.10 -9.21 -26.03
C ILE A 60 14.59 -8.97 -25.90
N SER A 61 15.20 -8.48 -26.98
CA SER A 61 16.61 -8.07 -26.95
C SER A 61 16.70 -6.66 -26.41
N LEU A 62 17.63 -6.46 -25.50
CA LEU A 62 17.87 -5.15 -24.91
C LEU A 62 19.30 -4.74 -25.15
N THR A 63 19.52 -3.46 -25.42
CA THR A 63 20.86 -2.90 -25.45
C THR A 63 21.40 -2.87 -24.04
N THR A 64 22.69 -2.64 -23.89
CA THR A 64 23.31 -2.54 -22.56
C THR A 64 22.64 -1.43 -21.74
N GLU A 65 22.38 -0.29 -22.36
CA GLU A 65 21.75 0.82 -21.65
C GLU A 65 20.31 0.50 -21.27
N GLU A 66 19.58 -0.18 -22.15
CA GLU A 66 18.22 -0.59 -21.85
C GLU A 66 18.17 -1.62 -20.73
N HIS A 67 19.13 -2.53 -20.72
CA HIS A 67 19.23 -3.53 -19.64
C HIS A 67 19.45 -2.84 -18.31
N LYS A 68 20.36 -1.86 -18.27
CA LYS A 68 20.60 -1.09 -17.05
C LYS A 68 19.36 -0.34 -16.61
N ALA A 69 18.61 0.21 -17.58
CA ALA A 69 17.40 0.94 -17.28
C ALA A 69 16.33 0.02 -16.67
N VAL A 70 16.16 -1.17 -17.22
CA VAL A 70 15.21 -2.15 -16.68
C VAL A 70 15.61 -2.52 -15.24
N HIS A 71 16.90 -2.74 -15.02
CA HIS A 71 17.40 -3.09 -13.69
C HIS A 71 17.12 -1.95 -12.71
N ARG A 72 17.38 -0.72 -13.13
CA ARG A 72 17.10 0.46 -12.30
C ARG A 72 15.61 0.59 -12.01
N TYR A 73 14.77 0.30 -13.00
CA TYR A 73 13.33 0.33 -12.82
C TYR A 73 12.89 -0.62 -11.70
N PHE A 74 13.41 -1.84 -11.72
CA PHE A 74 13.08 -2.82 -10.67
C PHE A 74 13.55 -2.35 -9.30
N GLN A 75 14.74 -1.73 -9.24
CA GLN A 75 15.23 -1.20 -7.97
C GLN A 75 14.30 -0.11 -7.42
N LEU A 76 13.87 0.81 -8.27
CA LEU A 76 12.98 1.88 -7.87
C LEU A 76 11.62 1.37 -7.44
N GLU A 77 11.07 0.41 -8.18
CA GLU A 77 9.79 -0.20 -7.82
C GLU A 77 9.90 -0.94 -6.49
N SER A 78 11.01 -1.62 -6.27
CA SER A 78 11.23 -2.32 -5.01
C SER A 78 11.29 -1.37 -3.83
N GLU A 79 11.98 -0.24 -3.97
CA GLU A 79 12.03 0.76 -2.92
C GLU A 79 10.65 1.34 -2.63
N LYS A 80 9.89 1.58 -3.70
CA LYS A 80 8.53 2.10 -3.57
C LYS A 80 7.63 1.10 -2.85
N GLU A 81 7.74 -0.18 -3.22
CA GLU A 81 6.97 -1.24 -2.57
C GLU A 81 7.30 -1.38 -1.10
N MET A 82 8.56 -1.19 -0.73
CA MET A 82 8.94 -1.25 0.67
C MET A 82 8.22 -0.17 1.49
N ILE A 83 8.11 1.02 0.94
CA ILE A 83 7.39 2.11 1.60
C ILE A 83 5.91 1.75 1.72
N GLU A 84 5.33 1.22 0.64
CA GLU A 84 3.93 0.82 0.63
C GLU A 84 3.64 -0.25 1.67
N GLU A 85 4.51 -1.26 1.76
CA GLU A 85 4.36 -2.35 2.73
C GLU A 85 4.44 -1.84 4.15
N GLN A 86 5.37 -0.95 4.41
CA GLN A 86 5.55 -0.40 5.75
C GLN A 86 4.31 0.37 6.18
N TYR A 87 3.78 1.21 5.32
CA TYR A 87 2.58 1.99 5.64
C TYR A 87 1.34 1.11 5.68
N HIS A 88 1.28 0.10 4.84
CA HIS A 88 0.19 -0.87 4.87
C HIS A 88 0.15 -1.57 6.23
N PHE A 89 1.32 -1.95 6.74
CA PHE A 89 1.43 -2.57 8.04
C PHE A 89 0.95 -1.63 9.15
N TYR A 90 1.40 -0.37 9.11
CA TYR A 90 1.00 0.61 10.11
C TYR A 90 -0.50 0.88 10.07
N MET A 91 -1.08 1.00 8.89
CA MET A 91 -2.52 1.22 8.78
C MET A 91 -3.31 0.01 9.23
N GLY A 92 -2.81 -1.19 8.95
CA GLY A 92 -3.43 -2.40 9.45
C GLY A 92 -3.43 -2.45 10.96
N GLN A 93 -2.30 -2.09 11.57
CA GLN A 93 -2.22 -2.02 13.03
C GLN A 93 -3.18 -0.98 13.61
N ALA A 94 -3.27 0.18 12.97
CA ALA A 94 -4.19 1.23 13.41
C ALA A 94 -5.63 0.75 13.38
N GLN A 95 -5.99 0.02 12.32
CA GLN A 95 -7.33 -0.56 12.19
C GLN A 95 -7.59 -1.54 13.33
N MET A 96 -6.63 -2.39 13.62
CA MET A 96 -6.77 -3.38 14.70
C MET A 96 -6.92 -2.71 16.06
N ILE A 97 -6.16 -1.67 16.29
CA ILE A 97 -6.25 -0.93 17.55
C ILE A 97 -7.62 -0.28 17.70
N SER A 98 -8.11 0.36 16.64
CA SER A 98 -9.43 0.98 16.67
C SER A 98 -10.53 -0.06 16.90
N TYR A 99 -10.41 -1.19 16.24
CA TYR A 99 -11.37 -2.28 16.37
C TYR A 99 -11.36 -2.81 17.80
N GLY A 100 -10.17 -3.02 18.34
CA GLY A 100 -10.03 -3.48 19.72
C GLY A 100 -10.63 -2.52 20.72
N ALA A 101 -10.42 -1.21 20.52
CA ALA A 101 -10.98 -0.19 21.38
C ALA A 101 -12.51 -0.21 21.32
N MET A 102 -13.06 -0.39 20.11
CA MET A 102 -14.51 -0.47 19.94
C MET A 102 -15.08 -1.69 20.66
N LEU A 103 -14.43 -2.83 20.52
CA LEU A 103 -14.87 -4.05 21.20
C LEU A 103 -14.82 -3.89 22.70
N GLY A 104 -13.80 -3.21 23.21
CA GLY A 104 -13.71 -2.92 24.63
C GLY A 104 -14.87 -2.11 25.14
N LYS A 105 -15.27 -1.08 24.38
CA LYS A 105 -16.41 -0.26 24.74
C LYS A 105 -17.71 -1.06 24.72
N ILE A 106 -17.88 -1.90 23.74
CA ILE A 106 -19.06 -2.76 23.63
C ILE A 106 -19.11 -3.70 24.82
N LYS A 107 -18.00 -4.32 25.16
CA LYS A 107 -17.92 -5.23 26.26
C LYS A 107 -18.30 -4.56 27.57
N LYS A 108 -17.79 -3.34 27.79
CA LYS A 108 -18.16 -2.58 28.99
C LYS A 108 -19.65 -2.30 29.05
N ALA A 109 -20.22 -1.90 27.94
CA ALA A 109 -21.65 -1.59 27.87
C ALA A 109 -22.50 -2.81 28.19
N ILE A 110 -22.10 -3.96 27.67
CA ILE A 110 -22.87 -5.20 27.87
C ILE A 110 -22.73 -5.70 29.32
N LEU A 111 -21.49 -5.72 29.83
CA LEU A 111 -21.23 -6.27 31.17
C LEU A 111 -21.60 -5.32 32.27
N GLY A 112 -21.76 -4.07 31.98
CA GLY A 112 -22.15 -3.14 33.02
C GLY A 112 -20.98 -2.65 33.75
N LYS A 113 -20.51 -2.71 34.36
CA LYS A 113 -19.66 -2.17 35.02
C LYS A 113 -18.54 -2.40 35.22
N ASP A 114 -18.10 -2.33 35.34
CA ASP A 114 -17.30 -2.34 35.46
C ASP A 114 -16.45 -2.51 36.00
N ASP A 115 -16.22 -2.69 36.01
CA ASP A 115 -15.35 -2.86 36.30
C ASP A 115 -14.48 -2.22 36.70
N GLY A 116 -14.71 -1.57 36.47
CA GLY A 116 -13.92 -0.79 36.60
C GLY A 116 -13.14 -0.87 37.67
N ASP A 117 -13.45 -1.02 37.99
CA ASP A 117 -12.93 -1.05 38.84
C ASP A 117 -11.99 -1.53 39.02
N THR A 118 -11.99 -1.76 38.72
CA THR A 118 -11.08 -2.33 38.90
C THR A 118 -10.19 -2.16 38.83
#